data_5ccebdb1b39c87f3d5279352765cbda9
#
_entry.id   5ccebdb1b39c87f3d5279352765cbda9
#
_cell.length_a   1.000
_cell.length_b   1.000
_cell.length_c   1.000
_cell.angle_alpha   90.00
_cell.angle_beta   90.00
_cell.angle_gamma   90.00
#
_symmetry.space_group_name_H-M   'P 1'
#
loop_
_entity.id
_entity.type
_entity.pdbx_description
1 polymer ?
#
loop_
_entity_poly.entity_id
_entity_poly.type
_entity_poly.pdbx_seq_one_letter_code
_entity_poly.pdbx_strand_id
1 'polypeptide(L)'
;MRTVISVTLPFPPNLSPLYNHFVDYLGIDYGSKFIGLAWSSDDLKVVVPLKALRVRSTEQVLRDLRTIVNERGCDAFVIGLPVHTDGTEGQRVKEVKYFAECLKQHLNVKIYFQDERFSTQTARTLTWTDNLSLRQAKAKKEKGIIDSAAAAVILEEWMEEKN
;
A
#
# COMPACT_ATOMS: atom_id res chain seq x y z
N MET A 1 17.67 12.55 42.49
CA MET A 1 18.07 12.77 41.09
C MET A 1 18.40 11.43 40.44
N ARG A 2 17.55 10.93 39.56
CA ARG A 2 17.82 9.69 38.79
C ARG A 2 18.33 10.11 37.41
N THR A 3 19.60 9.86 37.15
CA THR A 3 20.24 10.07 35.85
C THR A 3 19.73 9.00 34.90
N VAL A 4 18.95 9.40 33.86
CA VAL A 4 18.56 8.52 32.77
C VAL A 4 19.74 8.47 31.80
N ILE A 5 20.47 7.36 31.78
CA ILE A 5 21.49 7.10 30.77
C ILE A 5 20.77 6.62 29.51
N SER A 6 20.68 7.49 28.50
CA SER A 6 20.28 7.13 27.16
C SER A 6 21.39 6.32 26.51
N VAL A 7 21.24 5.01 26.44
CA VAL A 7 22.14 4.15 25.67
C VAL A 7 21.67 4.18 24.23
N THR A 8 22.20 5.08 23.46
CA THR A 8 22.16 5.00 21.99
C THR A 8 23.16 3.94 21.58
N LEU A 9 22.68 2.74 21.26
CA LEU A 9 23.52 1.73 20.61
C LEU A 9 23.78 2.23 19.17
N PRO A 10 25.05 2.48 18.80
CA PRO A 10 25.37 2.77 17.42
C PRO A 10 25.19 1.48 16.62
N PHE A 11 24.16 1.43 15.75
CA PHE A 11 24.14 0.43 14.69
C PHE A 11 25.37 0.68 13.81
N PRO A 12 26.26 -0.31 13.63
CA PRO A 12 27.42 -0.13 12.77
C PRO A 12 26.94 0.10 11.32
N PRO A 13 27.50 1.08 10.60
CA PRO A 13 27.09 1.44 9.25
C PRO A 13 27.58 0.46 8.17
N ASN A 14 27.82 -0.79 8.47
CA ASN A 14 28.21 -1.83 7.50
C ASN A 14 28.06 -3.22 8.12
N LEU A 15 26.84 -3.74 8.19
CA LEU A 15 26.62 -5.17 8.22
C LEU A 15 26.42 -5.64 6.80
N SER A 16 27.52 -6.08 6.24
CA SER A 16 27.86 -7.04 5.18
C SER A 16 26.78 -7.64 4.28
N PRO A 17 27.16 -8.06 3.05
CA PRO A 17 26.32 -8.59 1.98
C PRO A 17 25.74 -10.00 2.22
N LEU A 18 25.51 -10.42 3.45
CA LEU A 18 24.94 -11.71 3.82
C LEU A 18 23.52 -11.62 4.41
N TYR A 19 22.99 -10.43 4.63
CA TYR A 19 21.57 -10.28 4.92
C TYR A 19 20.85 -10.31 3.59
N ASN A 20 20.14 -11.41 3.29
CA ASN A 20 19.07 -11.39 2.29
C ASN A 20 18.15 -10.24 2.66
N HIS A 21 18.29 -9.12 1.96
CA HIS A 21 17.38 -7.99 2.12
C HIS A 21 16.05 -8.41 1.50
N PHE A 22 15.15 -8.88 2.32
CA PHE A 22 13.79 -9.13 1.89
C PHE A 22 13.15 -7.80 1.52
N VAL A 23 12.49 -7.76 0.38
CA VAL A 23 11.86 -6.55 -0.12
C VAL A 23 10.51 -6.40 0.54
N ASP A 24 10.28 -5.25 1.17
CA ASP A 24 9.01 -4.89 1.77
C ASP A 24 8.16 -4.08 0.78
N TYR A 25 6.92 -4.50 0.60
CA TYR A 25 5.99 -3.92 -0.36
C TYR A 25 4.83 -3.20 0.33
N LEU A 26 4.43 -2.07 -0.23
CA LEU A 26 3.19 -1.38 0.13
C LEU A 26 2.22 -1.45 -1.05
N GLY A 27 1.13 -2.19 -0.89
CA GLY A 27 -0.01 -2.19 -1.81
C GLY A 27 -0.84 -0.92 -1.63
N ILE A 28 -1.23 -0.30 -2.73
CA ILE A 28 -1.96 0.98 -2.75
C ILE A 28 -3.17 0.87 -3.67
N ASP A 29 -4.36 1.07 -3.11
CA ASP A 29 -5.59 1.37 -3.86
C ASP A 29 -5.86 2.88 -3.81
N TYR A 30 -5.60 3.56 -4.93
CA TYR A 30 -5.72 5.01 -5.01
C TYR A 30 -7.18 5.43 -5.15
N GLY A 31 -7.72 6.07 -4.11
CA GLY A 31 -9.05 6.65 -4.09
C GLY A 31 -9.05 8.16 -3.87
N SER A 32 -10.13 8.84 -4.31
CA SER A 32 -10.28 10.29 -4.13
C SER A 32 -10.53 10.71 -2.67
N LYS A 33 -11.14 9.85 -1.87
CA LYS A 33 -11.51 10.10 -0.47
C LYS A 33 -10.59 9.38 0.50
N PHE A 34 -10.22 8.16 0.16
CA PHE A 34 -9.31 7.32 0.91
C PHE A 34 -8.31 6.67 -0.04
N ILE A 35 -7.12 6.46 0.45
CA ILE A 35 -6.11 5.60 -0.17
C ILE A 35 -6.02 4.36 0.70
N GLY A 36 -6.41 3.22 0.13
CA GLY A 36 -6.28 1.92 0.76
C GLY A 36 -4.82 1.50 0.80
N LEU A 37 -4.40 0.87 1.90
CA LEU A 37 -3.03 0.44 2.11
C LEU A 37 -3.00 -1.01 2.59
N ALA A 38 -2.03 -1.77 2.09
CA ALA A 38 -1.66 -3.08 2.59
C ALA A 38 -0.14 -3.23 2.59
N TRP A 39 0.39 -4.04 3.47
CA TRP A 39 1.82 -4.30 3.57
C TRP A 39 2.11 -5.79 3.43
N SER A 40 3.23 -6.12 2.83
CA SER A 40 3.79 -7.48 2.78
C SER A 40 5.31 -7.44 2.66
N SER A 41 5.94 -8.54 2.98
CA SER A 41 7.37 -8.77 2.82
C SER A 41 7.60 -10.07 2.06
N ASP A 42 8.68 -10.13 1.28
CA ASP A 42 9.02 -11.31 0.46
C ASP A 42 9.23 -12.59 1.30
N ASP A 43 9.66 -12.47 2.57
CA ASP A 43 9.90 -13.63 3.43
C ASP A 43 8.62 -14.18 4.06
N LEU A 44 7.72 -13.30 4.47
CA LEU A 44 6.50 -13.69 5.19
C LEU A 44 5.40 -14.21 4.26
N LYS A 45 5.36 -13.73 3.01
CA LYS A 45 4.32 -14.03 2.01
C LYS A 45 2.88 -13.83 2.54
N VAL A 46 2.74 -12.95 3.53
CA VAL A 46 1.47 -12.59 4.16
C VAL A 46 1.18 -11.14 3.87
N VAL A 47 0.01 -10.87 3.33
CA VAL A 47 -0.47 -9.51 3.10
C VAL A 47 -1.32 -9.05 4.27
N VAL A 48 -1.02 -7.87 4.81
CA VAL A 48 -1.72 -7.29 5.95
C VAL A 48 -2.33 -5.95 5.57
N PRO A 49 -3.67 -5.81 5.56
CA PRO A 49 -4.29 -4.50 5.37
C PRO A 49 -3.85 -3.52 6.46
N LEU A 50 -3.50 -2.30 6.06
CA LEU A 50 -3.17 -1.22 6.96
C LEU A 50 -4.33 -0.23 7.10
N LYS A 51 -4.22 0.71 8.03
CA LYS A 51 -5.19 1.80 8.13
C LYS A 51 -5.13 2.68 6.88
N ALA A 52 -6.26 2.85 6.20
CA ALA A 52 -6.35 3.71 5.04
C ALA A 52 -6.04 5.18 5.37
N LEU A 53 -5.42 5.88 4.43
CA LEU A 53 -5.20 7.32 4.53
C LEU A 53 -6.43 8.07 4.02
N ARG A 54 -6.94 8.99 4.83
CA ARG A 54 -7.94 9.93 4.36
C ARG A 54 -7.27 11.05 3.56
N VAL A 55 -7.68 11.22 2.32
CA VAL A 55 -7.15 12.26 1.43
C VAL A 55 -7.69 13.62 1.84
N ARG A 56 -6.81 14.54 2.17
CA ARG A 56 -7.10 15.95 2.46
C ARG A 56 -6.35 16.88 1.51
N SER A 57 -5.09 16.56 1.22
CA SER A 57 -4.26 17.18 0.19
C SER A 57 -3.16 16.21 -0.25
N THR A 58 -2.56 16.46 -1.40
CA THR A 58 -1.43 15.66 -1.91
C THR A 58 -0.24 15.71 -0.94
N GLU A 59 0.07 16.89 -0.40
CA GLU A 59 1.19 17.07 0.53
C GLU A 59 0.99 16.27 1.83
N GLN A 60 -0.26 16.20 2.33
CA GLN A 60 -0.57 15.39 3.51
C GLN A 60 -0.36 13.91 3.20
N VAL A 61 -0.84 13.42 2.06
CA VAL A 61 -0.68 12.01 1.64
C VAL A 61 0.80 11.65 1.50
N LEU A 62 1.60 12.51 0.87
CA LEU A 62 3.04 12.30 0.71
C LEU A 62 3.77 12.24 2.06
N ARG A 63 3.40 13.09 3.03
CA ARG A 63 3.96 13.05 4.38
C ARG A 63 3.61 11.75 5.10
N ASP A 64 2.35 11.34 5.05
CA ASP A 64 1.87 10.14 5.72
C ASP A 64 2.52 8.87 5.12
N LEU A 65 2.63 8.80 3.79
CA LEU A 65 3.33 7.70 3.12
C LEU A 65 4.83 7.68 3.45
N ARG A 66 5.49 8.84 3.53
CA ARG A 66 6.90 8.92 3.95
C ARG A 66 7.08 8.38 5.36
N THR A 67 6.18 8.68 6.28
CA THR A 67 6.20 8.14 7.64
C THR A 67 6.11 6.61 7.61
N ILE A 68 5.17 6.05 6.84
CA ILE A 68 5.01 4.59 6.70
C ILE A 68 6.27 3.94 6.12
N VAL A 69 6.86 4.54 5.07
CA VAL A 69 8.12 4.04 4.46
C VAL A 69 9.24 4.02 5.49
N ASN A 70 9.41 5.09 6.27
CA ASN A 70 10.47 5.18 7.27
C ASN A 70 10.27 4.22 8.45
N GLU A 71 9.02 4.04 8.90
CA GLU A 71 8.71 3.18 10.05
C GLU A 71 8.77 1.69 9.71
N ARG A 72 8.40 1.31 8.48
CA ARG A 72 8.31 -0.09 8.05
C ARG A 72 9.45 -0.55 7.14
N GLY A 73 10.25 0.39 6.61
CA GLY A 73 11.34 0.05 5.69
C GLY A 73 10.87 -0.36 4.31
N CYS A 74 9.70 0.15 3.83
CA CYS A 74 9.16 -0.22 2.52
C CYS A 74 10.10 0.17 1.37
N ASP A 75 10.42 -0.80 0.50
CA ASP A 75 11.32 -0.64 -0.65
C ASP A 75 10.57 -0.32 -1.94
N ALA A 76 9.32 -0.77 -2.03
CA ALA A 76 8.52 -0.65 -3.23
C ALA A 76 7.03 -0.46 -2.97
N PHE A 77 6.37 0.25 -3.87
CA PHE A 77 4.92 0.38 -3.91
C PHE A 77 4.34 -0.43 -5.08
N VAL A 78 3.22 -1.09 -4.83
CA VAL A 78 2.40 -1.76 -5.84
C VAL A 78 1.07 -1.03 -5.91
N ILE A 79 0.80 -0.35 -7.01
CA ILE A 79 -0.38 0.51 -7.18
C ILE A 79 -1.34 -0.17 -8.16
N GLY A 80 -2.59 -0.33 -7.76
CA GLY A 80 -3.64 -0.84 -8.63
C GLY A 80 -3.91 0.12 -9.80
N LEU A 81 -3.99 -0.42 -11.01
CA LEU A 81 -4.23 0.34 -12.24
C LEU A 81 -5.58 -0.08 -12.86
N PRO A 82 -6.64 0.74 -12.71
CA PRO A 82 -7.99 0.40 -13.14
C PRO A 82 -8.16 0.59 -14.65
N VAL A 83 -7.55 -0.28 -15.45
CA VAL A 83 -7.68 -0.30 -16.91
C VAL A 83 -9.02 -0.90 -17.30
N HIS A 84 -9.67 -0.37 -18.35
CA HIS A 84 -10.90 -0.96 -18.87
C HIS A 84 -10.68 -2.36 -19.47
N THR A 85 -11.71 -3.19 -19.47
CA THR A 85 -11.65 -4.57 -20.00
C THR A 85 -11.27 -4.63 -21.49
N ASP A 86 -11.53 -3.58 -22.27
CA ASP A 86 -11.09 -3.42 -23.65
C ASP A 86 -9.65 -2.93 -23.80
N GLY A 87 -8.94 -2.72 -22.68
CA GLY A 87 -7.57 -2.23 -22.65
C GLY A 87 -7.43 -0.71 -22.80
N THR A 88 -8.51 0.05 -22.88
CA THR A 88 -8.46 1.52 -22.94
C THR A 88 -8.18 2.12 -21.58
N GLU A 89 -7.42 3.22 -21.57
CA GLU A 89 -7.09 3.97 -20.36
C GLU A 89 -8.10 5.09 -20.14
N GLY A 90 -8.91 4.95 -19.10
CA GLY A 90 -9.85 5.97 -18.67
C GLY A 90 -9.18 7.10 -17.86
N GLN A 91 -10.00 8.07 -17.42
CA GLN A 91 -9.55 9.18 -16.59
C GLN A 91 -8.88 8.72 -15.28
N ARG A 92 -9.40 7.65 -14.66
CA ARG A 92 -8.85 7.07 -13.42
C ARG A 92 -7.41 6.58 -13.59
N VAL A 93 -7.09 5.95 -14.72
CA VAL A 93 -5.71 5.51 -15.02
C VAL A 93 -4.75 6.69 -15.06
N LYS A 94 -5.17 7.80 -15.68
CA LYS A 94 -4.36 9.04 -15.73
C LYS A 94 -4.10 9.62 -14.34
N GLU A 95 -5.13 9.63 -13.48
CA GLU A 95 -5.01 10.09 -12.09
C GLU A 95 -4.04 9.22 -11.28
N VAL A 96 -4.15 7.88 -11.41
CA VAL A 96 -3.24 6.93 -10.74
C VAL A 96 -1.79 7.11 -11.23
N LYS A 97 -1.58 7.25 -12.54
CA LYS A 97 -0.24 7.48 -13.11
C LYS A 97 0.34 8.82 -12.65
N TYR A 98 -0.46 9.88 -12.61
CA TYR A 98 -0.03 11.18 -12.07
C TYR A 98 0.37 11.08 -10.59
N PHE A 99 -0.44 10.39 -9.79
CA PHE A 99 -0.12 10.13 -8.38
C PHE A 99 1.20 9.36 -8.23
N ALA A 100 1.42 8.32 -9.04
CA ALA A 100 2.66 7.55 -9.04
C ALA A 100 3.89 8.43 -9.38
N GLU A 101 3.77 9.36 -10.32
CA GLU A 101 4.84 10.31 -10.63
C GLU A 101 5.11 11.28 -9.46
N CYS A 102 4.08 11.74 -8.76
CA CYS A 102 4.26 12.54 -7.53
C CYS A 102 5.00 11.73 -6.45
N LEU A 103 4.69 10.44 -6.29
CA LEU A 103 5.39 9.57 -5.34
C LEU A 103 6.87 9.41 -5.70
N LYS A 104 7.21 9.13 -6.96
CA LYS A 104 8.60 9.01 -7.43
C LYS A 104 9.43 10.26 -7.17
N GLN A 105 8.84 11.44 -7.36
CA GLN A 105 9.53 12.71 -7.14
C GLN A 105 9.82 13.01 -5.67
N HIS A 106 9.02 12.47 -4.76
CA HIS A 106 9.09 12.82 -3.33
C HIS A 106 9.58 11.70 -2.42
N LEU A 107 9.50 10.44 -2.88
CA LEU A 107 9.86 9.26 -2.12
C LEU A 107 10.85 8.41 -2.92
N ASN A 108 11.91 7.93 -2.25
CA ASN A 108 12.90 7.06 -2.87
C ASN A 108 12.45 5.59 -2.81
N VAL A 109 11.36 5.27 -3.52
CA VAL A 109 10.78 3.91 -3.59
C VAL A 109 10.58 3.48 -5.04
N LYS A 110 10.66 2.18 -5.29
CA LYS A 110 10.28 1.61 -6.59
C LYS A 110 8.76 1.59 -6.70
N ILE A 111 8.22 1.77 -7.91
CA ILE A 111 6.78 1.71 -8.16
C ILE A 111 6.50 0.67 -9.22
N TYR A 112 5.58 -0.23 -8.88
CA TYR A 112 5.00 -1.24 -9.77
C TYR A 112 3.50 -0.95 -9.93
N PHE A 113 2.94 -1.35 -11.07
CA PHE A 113 1.50 -1.29 -11.31
C PHE A 113 0.95 -2.70 -11.42
N GLN A 114 -0.19 -2.94 -10.75
CA GLN A 114 -0.99 -4.15 -10.91
C GLN A 114 -2.19 -3.84 -11.77
N ASP A 115 -2.35 -4.57 -12.88
CA ASP A 115 -3.48 -4.43 -13.79
C ASP A 115 -4.74 -5.06 -13.19
N GLU A 116 -5.79 -4.27 -13.02
CA GLU A 116 -7.05 -4.72 -12.41
C GLU A 116 -8.13 -5.18 -13.44
N ARG A 117 -7.80 -5.28 -14.72
CA ARG A 117 -8.80 -5.57 -15.77
C ARG A 117 -9.64 -6.82 -15.55
N PHE A 118 -9.01 -7.87 -15.02
CA PHE A 118 -9.65 -9.18 -14.80
C PHE A 118 -9.51 -9.62 -13.34
N SER A 119 -9.25 -8.66 -12.45
CA SER A 119 -9.03 -8.99 -11.06
C SER A 119 -10.33 -9.53 -10.43
N THR A 120 -10.19 -10.55 -9.61
CA THR A 120 -11.25 -11.04 -8.73
C THR A 120 -11.46 -10.13 -7.53
N GLN A 121 -10.97 -8.89 -7.62
CA GLN A 121 -10.90 -7.92 -6.53
C GLN A 121 -12.21 -7.78 -5.77
N THR A 122 -13.33 -7.66 -6.50
CA THR A 122 -14.65 -7.54 -5.86
C THR A 122 -14.99 -8.76 -5.02
N ALA A 123 -14.76 -9.97 -5.53
CA ALA A 123 -15.04 -11.22 -4.80
C ALA A 123 -14.07 -11.42 -3.63
N ARG A 124 -12.78 -11.18 -3.83
CA ARG A 124 -11.76 -11.29 -2.77
C ARG A 124 -11.92 -10.19 -1.71
N THR A 125 -12.25 -8.97 -2.09
CA THR A 125 -12.55 -7.89 -1.13
C THR A 125 -13.76 -8.23 -0.28
N LEU A 126 -14.76 -8.92 -0.84
CA LEU A 126 -15.91 -9.41 -0.09
C LEU A 126 -15.51 -10.46 0.95
N THR A 127 -14.56 -11.36 0.67
CA THR A 127 -14.07 -12.34 1.66
C THR A 127 -13.38 -11.67 2.85
N TRP A 128 -12.65 -10.57 2.63
CA TRP A 128 -12.06 -9.76 3.70
C TRP A 128 -13.10 -8.98 4.53
N THR A 129 -14.31 -8.83 3.97
CA THR A 129 -15.40 -8.05 4.58
C THR A 129 -16.64 -8.89 4.92
N ASP A 130 -16.57 -10.21 4.79
CA ASP A 130 -17.71 -11.12 4.94
C ASP A 130 -18.50 -10.94 6.26
N ASN A 131 -19.81 -11.12 6.14
CA ASN A 131 -20.83 -11.02 7.20
C ASN A 131 -21.24 -9.59 7.63
N LEU A 132 -21.18 -8.61 6.72
CA LEU A 132 -21.62 -7.25 7.04
C LEU A 132 -23.06 -6.96 6.60
N SER A 133 -23.87 -6.45 7.54
CA SER A 133 -25.09 -5.74 7.19
C SER A 133 -24.76 -4.48 6.34
N LEU A 134 -25.70 -4.02 5.48
CA LEU A 134 -25.54 -2.81 4.67
C LEU A 134 -25.10 -1.57 5.51
N ARG A 135 -25.53 -1.51 6.75
CA ARG A 135 -25.18 -0.42 7.69
C ARG A 135 -23.71 -0.50 8.12
N GLN A 136 -23.20 -1.71 8.36
CA GLN A 136 -21.79 -1.95 8.71
C GLN A 136 -20.88 -1.75 7.50
N ALA A 137 -21.32 -2.14 6.29
CA ALA A 137 -20.58 -1.90 5.06
C ALA A 137 -20.40 -0.40 4.78
N LYS A 138 -21.46 0.43 5.00
CA LYS A 138 -21.37 1.89 4.89
C LYS A 138 -20.39 2.47 5.89
N ALA A 139 -20.44 2.07 7.16
CA ALA A 139 -19.53 2.54 8.19
C ALA A 139 -18.08 2.13 7.93
N LYS A 140 -17.83 0.94 7.36
CA LYS A 140 -16.49 0.48 6.98
C LYS A 140 -15.95 1.26 5.77
N LYS A 141 -16.80 1.59 4.78
CA LYS A 141 -16.43 2.44 3.66
C LYS A 141 -16.04 3.85 4.12
N GLU A 142 -16.78 4.42 5.09
CA GLU A 142 -16.49 5.73 5.67
C GLU A 142 -15.15 5.78 6.44
N LYS A 143 -14.63 4.62 6.87
CA LYS A 143 -13.33 4.48 7.54
C LYS A 143 -12.19 4.02 6.61
N GLY A 144 -12.46 3.84 5.32
CA GLY A 144 -11.46 3.37 4.35
C GLY A 144 -11.06 1.89 4.51
N ILE A 145 -11.84 1.09 5.27
CA ILE A 145 -11.52 -0.34 5.50
C ILE A 145 -11.66 -1.15 4.20
N ILE A 146 -12.66 -0.81 3.37
CA ILE A 146 -12.87 -1.46 2.08
C ILE A 146 -11.72 -1.15 1.13
N ASP A 147 -11.24 0.10 1.14
CA ASP A 147 -10.11 0.52 0.30
C ASP A 147 -8.83 -0.22 0.69
N SER A 148 -8.60 -0.46 1.99
CA SER A 148 -7.44 -1.25 2.46
C SER A 148 -7.57 -2.74 2.15
N ALA A 149 -8.78 -3.31 2.15
CA ALA A 149 -9.01 -4.66 1.67
C ALA A 149 -8.75 -4.77 0.16
N ALA A 150 -9.13 -3.76 -0.63
CA ALA A 150 -8.81 -3.69 -2.05
C ALA A 150 -7.29 -3.61 -2.28
N ALA A 151 -6.57 -2.79 -1.52
CA ALA A 151 -5.12 -2.71 -1.57
C ALA A 151 -4.44 -4.05 -1.22
N ALA A 152 -5.01 -4.81 -0.28
CA ALA A 152 -4.50 -6.15 0.04
C ALA A 152 -4.66 -7.11 -1.13
N VAL A 153 -5.80 -7.11 -1.81
CA VAL A 153 -6.02 -7.94 -3.01
C VAL A 153 -5.06 -7.57 -4.14
N ILE A 154 -4.87 -6.27 -4.41
CA ILE A 154 -3.90 -5.78 -5.39
C ILE A 154 -2.51 -6.33 -5.10
N LEU A 155 -2.08 -6.27 -3.86
CA LEU A 155 -0.76 -6.73 -3.45
C LEU A 155 -0.64 -8.26 -3.52
N GLU A 156 -1.67 -9.01 -3.12
CA GLU A 156 -1.72 -10.47 -3.24
C GLU A 156 -1.60 -10.92 -4.70
N GLU A 157 -2.42 -10.36 -5.61
CA GLU A 157 -2.41 -10.68 -7.04
C GLU A 157 -1.03 -10.39 -7.65
N TRP A 158 -0.45 -9.24 -7.35
CA TRP A 158 0.89 -8.90 -7.82
C TRP A 158 1.97 -9.86 -7.32
N MET A 159 1.92 -10.29 -6.06
CA MET A 159 2.86 -11.24 -5.50
C MET A 159 2.69 -12.65 -6.07
N GLU A 160 1.46 -13.07 -6.39
CA GLU A 160 1.17 -14.33 -7.07
C GLU A 160 1.77 -14.33 -8.50
N GLU A 161 1.66 -13.22 -9.23
CA GLU A 161 2.20 -13.10 -10.60
C GLU A 161 3.74 -12.99 -10.64
N LYS A 162 4.36 -12.49 -9.58
CA LYS A 162 5.81 -12.36 -9.47
C LYS A 162 6.54 -13.70 -9.23
N ASN A 163 5.87 -14.67 -8.62
CA ASN A 163 6.44 -15.98 -8.28
C ASN A 163 6.25 -16.99 -9.41
#